data_6885c0dfa0906ba12ca589c9ab1907fc
#
_entry.id   6885c0dfa0906ba12ca589c9ab1907fc
#
_cell.length_a   1.000
_cell.length_b   1.000
_cell.length_c   1.000
_cell.angle_alpha   90.00
_cell.angle_beta   90.00
_cell.angle_gamma   90.00
#
_symmetry.space_group_name_H-M   'P 1'
#
loop_
_entity.id
_entity.type
_entity.pdbx_description
1 polymer ?
#
loop_
_entity_poly.entity_id
_entity_poly.type
_entity_poly.pdbx_seq_one_letter_code
_entity_poly.pdbx_strand_id
1 'polypeptide(L)'
;ADTTTDIVDLQLKWNGGANSGTVTIELYPDSAPIHVENFKLLVQNGDYDGTVFHRVIDDFMIQGGDFTNGDGTGGHAAKWFGYCNGDNGVSEADCQQDRYTIPDEADNGLDHEPCTISMAKTSAPHTGGSQFFLIPSDSTPTWLDGVHTVFGEVTSGCNHVTAISGVETGSNDRPVQNVELVSATFVGSETKPWYEFW
;
A
#
# COMPACT_ATOMS: atom_id res chain seq x y z
N ALA A 1 13.95 -1.83 -22.55
CA ALA A 1 14.82 -1.30 -21.48
C ALA A 1 14.73 -2.24 -20.29
N ASP A 2 15.83 -2.38 -19.53
CA ASP A 2 15.81 -3.15 -18.29
C ASP A 2 14.81 -2.53 -17.32
N THR A 3 14.10 -3.37 -16.56
CA THR A 3 13.11 -2.92 -15.58
C THR A 3 13.73 -2.94 -14.19
N THR A 4 13.66 -1.82 -13.49
CA THR A 4 14.08 -1.75 -12.10
C THR A 4 12.89 -2.00 -11.18
N THR A 5 13.09 -2.81 -10.16
CA THR A 5 12.11 -3.06 -9.10
C THR A 5 12.75 -2.80 -7.74
N ASP A 6 11.94 -2.32 -6.81
CA ASP A 6 12.34 -2.10 -5.42
C ASP A 6 11.66 -3.14 -4.52
N ILE A 7 12.39 -3.74 -3.61
CA ILE A 7 11.90 -4.85 -2.79
C ILE A 7 11.71 -4.40 -1.34
N VAL A 8 10.53 -4.68 -0.80
CA VAL A 8 10.14 -4.39 0.58
C VAL A 8 9.60 -5.66 1.23
N ASP A 9 10.03 -5.94 2.45
CA ASP A 9 9.49 -7.00 3.30
C ASP A 9 8.58 -6.41 4.38
N LEU A 10 7.38 -6.99 4.52
CA LEU A 10 6.44 -6.70 5.60
C LEU A 10 6.38 -7.90 6.57
N GLN A 11 6.67 -7.67 7.83
CA GLN A 11 6.47 -8.65 8.90
C GLN A 11 5.08 -8.47 9.49
N LEU A 12 4.21 -9.48 9.36
CA LEU A 12 2.82 -9.43 9.80
C LEU A 12 2.56 -10.36 10.96
N LYS A 13 1.65 -9.97 11.87
CA LYS A 13 1.07 -10.80 12.93
C LYS A 13 -0.44 -10.64 12.95
N TRP A 14 -1.14 -11.74 13.18
CA TRP A 14 -2.61 -11.73 13.29
C TRP A 14 -3.09 -12.84 14.25
N ASN A 15 -4.40 -12.90 14.50
CA ASN A 15 -5.03 -13.83 15.46
C ASN A 15 -4.39 -13.72 16.87
N GLY A 16 -4.28 -12.48 17.41
CA GLY A 16 -3.69 -12.26 18.72
C GLY A 16 -2.20 -12.62 18.82
N GLY A 17 -1.50 -12.64 17.69
CA GLY A 17 -0.09 -13.01 17.60
C GLY A 17 0.15 -14.53 17.44
N ALA A 18 -0.90 -15.34 17.34
CA ALA A 18 -0.77 -16.79 17.11
C ALA A 18 -0.23 -17.11 15.71
N ASN A 19 -0.49 -16.23 14.75
CA ASN A 19 0.00 -16.35 13.39
C ASN A 19 0.96 -15.19 13.05
N SER A 20 1.98 -15.49 12.27
CA SER A 20 2.91 -14.51 11.75
C SER A 20 3.47 -14.95 10.40
N GLY A 21 3.94 -14.00 9.60
CA GLY A 21 4.56 -14.30 8.33
C GLY A 21 5.18 -13.07 7.69
N THR A 22 6.02 -13.30 6.70
CA THR A 22 6.63 -12.26 5.88
C THR A 22 5.92 -12.19 4.54
N VAL A 23 5.58 -10.98 4.14
CA VAL A 23 5.10 -10.66 2.79
C VAL A 23 6.19 -9.87 2.10
N THR A 24 6.68 -10.37 0.97
CA THR A 24 7.66 -9.66 0.14
C THR A 24 6.95 -9.00 -1.03
N ILE A 25 7.18 -7.71 -1.20
CA ILE A 25 6.56 -6.89 -2.24
C ILE A 25 7.64 -6.39 -3.18
N GLU A 26 7.41 -6.56 -4.46
CA GLU A 26 8.20 -5.97 -5.54
C GLU A 26 7.45 -4.72 -6.04
N LEU A 27 8.06 -3.55 -5.89
CA LEU A 27 7.52 -2.25 -6.29
C LEU A 27 8.02 -1.88 -7.69
N TYR A 28 7.20 -1.18 -8.47
CA TYR A 28 7.45 -0.85 -9.87
C TYR A 28 7.67 0.65 -10.09
N PRO A 29 8.88 1.19 -9.83
CA PRO A 29 9.17 2.62 -9.95
C PRO A 29 9.05 3.15 -11.39
N ASP A 30 9.18 2.28 -12.40
CA ASP A 30 9.00 2.68 -13.81
C ASP A 30 7.54 2.93 -14.17
N SER A 31 6.60 2.27 -13.48
CA SER A 31 5.15 2.39 -13.71
C SER A 31 4.47 3.41 -12.78
N ALA A 32 4.95 3.54 -11.55
CA ALA A 32 4.38 4.43 -10.55
C ALA A 32 5.49 5.11 -9.71
N PRO A 33 6.30 5.99 -10.30
CA PRO A 33 7.50 6.52 -9.66
C PRO A 33 7.21 7.27 -8.37
N ILE A 34 6.14 8.06 -8.30
CA ILE A 34 5.80 8.86 -7.12
C ILE A 34 5.26 7.96 -6.01
N HIS A 35 4.38 7.00 -6.33
CA HIS A 35 3.87 6.03 -5.35
C HIS A 35 4.98 5.20 -4.76
N VAL A 36 5.90 4.72 -5.57
CA VAL A 36 7.05 3.92 -5.10
C VAL A 36 7.98 4.76 -4.23
N GLU A 37 8.32 5.98 -4.64
CA GLU A 37 9.15 6.88 -3.83
C GLU A 37 8.50 7.16 -2.48
N ASN A 38 7.22 7.54 -2.47
CA ASN A 38 6.48 7.81 -1.25
C ASN A 38 6.44 6.59 -0.30
N PHE A 39 6.10 5.43 -0.83
CA PHE A 39 6.04 4.19 -0.03
C PHE A 39 7.41 3.83 0.55
N LYS A 40 8.46 3.90 -0.24
CA LYS A 40 9.85 3.66 0.22
C LYS A 40 10.25 4.61 1.35
N LEU A 41 9.97 5.89 1.21
CA LEU A 41 10.28 6.88 2.25
C LEU A 41 9.54 6.57 3.54
N LEU A 42 8.25 6.24 3.49
CA LEU A 42 7.48 5.84 4.67
C LEU A 42 8.04 4.58 5.33
N VAL A 43 8.45 3.59 4.54
CA VAL A 43 9.14 2.38 5.03
C VAL A 43 10.45 2.74 5.71
N GLN A 44 11.30 3.52 5.06
CA GLN A 44 12.63 3.89 5.56
C GLN A 44 12.57 4.80 6.80
N ASN A 45 11.53 5.62 6.91
CA ASN A 45 11.28 6.44 8.09
C ASN A 45 10.79 5.61 9.29
N GLY A 46 10.36 4.36 9.08
CA GLY A 46 9.75 3.53 10.11
C GLY A 46 8.28 3.89 10.41
N ASP A 47 7.64 4.68 9.55
CA ASP A 47 6.27 5.15 9.76
C ASP A 47 5.24 3.99 9.79
N TYR A 48 5.49 2.94 9.00
CA TYR A 48 4.61 1.77 8.96
C TYR A 48 4.79 0.79 10.12
N ASP A 49 5.89 0.87 10.85
CA ASP A 49 6.19 -0.07 11.93
C ASP A 49 5.18 0.05 13.08
N GLY A 50 4.60 -1.08 13.48
CA GLY A 50 3.59 -1.16 14.53
C GLY A 50 2.20 -0.67 14.14
N THR A 51 1.94 -0.39 12.86
CA THR A 51 0.61 -0.02 12.36
C THR A 51 -0.29 -1.25 12.21
N VAL A 52 -1.60 -1.03 12.03
CA VAL A 52 -2.59 -2.10 11.89
C VAL A 52 -3.29 -2.05 10.54
N PHE A 53 -3.75 -3.21 10.09
CA PHE A 53 -4.72 -3.29 9.00
C PHE A 53 -6.11 -3.04 9.58
N HIS A 54 -6.59 -1.83 9.49
CA HIS A 54 -7.82 -1.36 10.13
C HIS A 54 -9.10 -1.76 9.40
N ARG A 55 -9.00 -2.19 8.14
CA ARG A 55 -10.13 -2.61 7.30
C ARG A 55 -9.75 -3.85 6.49
N VAL A 56 -10.50 -4.92 6.70
CA VAL A 56 -10.27 -6.22 6.07
C VAL A 56 -11.60 -6.75 5.56
N ILE A 57 -11.66 -7.08 4.28
CA ILE A 57 -12.84 -7.65 3.63
C ILE A 57 -12.42 -8.90 2.86
N ASP A 58 -13.03 -10.02 3.21
CA ASP A 58 -12.82 -11.31 2.56
C ASP A 58 -13.15 -11.24 1.06
N ASP A 59 -12.42 -11.99 0.24
CA ASP A 59 -12.53 -11.97 -1.22
C ASP A 59 -12.38 -10.56 -1.85
N PHE A 60 -11.81 -9.60 -1.13
CA PHE A 60 -11.59 -8.24 -1.64
C PHE A 60 -10.19 -7.71 -1.35
N MET A 61 -9.92 -7.24 -0.13
CA MET A 61 -8.62 -6.62 0.19
C MET A 61 -8.35 -6.52 1.69
N ILE A 62 -7.10 -6.29 2.05
CA ILE A 62 -6.69 -5.87 3.39
C ILE A 62 -6.05 -4.50 3.31
N GLN A 63 -6.56 -3.53 4.05
CA GLN A 63 -6.14 -2.14 4.04
C GLN A 63 -5.49 -1.73 5.36
N GLY A 64 -4.35 -1.07 5.24
CA GLY A 64 -3.59 -0.53 6.37
C GLY A 64 -2.79 0.71 5.99
N GLY A 65 -1.76 1.00 6.78
CA GLY A 65 -0.86 2.11 6.50
C GLY A 65 -1.30 3.47 7.06
N ASP A 66 -2.33 3.51 7.91
CA ASP A 66 -2.67 4.71 8.67
C ASP A 66 -1.76 4.80 9.92
N PHE A 67 -0.62 5.45 9.77
CA PHE A 67 0.37 5.54 10.85
C PHE A 67 0.08 6.65 11.86
N THR A 68 -0.90 7.51 11.61
CA THR A 68 -1.25 8.60 12.52
C THR A 68 -2.40 8.23 13.46
N ASN A 69 -3.49 7.66 12.95
CA ASN A 69 -4.70 7.36 13.73
C ASN A 69 -5.01 5.86 13.85
N GLY A 70 -4.58 5.05 12.88
CA GLY A 70 -4.80 3.60 12.90
C GLY A 70 -6.25 3.15 12.69
N ASP A 71 -7.10 4.04 12.19
CA ASP A 71 -8.54 3.80 11.98
C ASP A 71 -9.04 4.11 10.56
N GLY A 72 -8.12 4.53 9.69
CA GLY A 72 -8.40 4.90 8.30
C GLY A 72 -8.66 6.38 8.07
N THR A 73 -8.65 7.20 9.12
CA THR A 73 -8.89 8.66 9.01
C THR A 73 -7.62 9.47 8.85
N GLY A 74 -6.46 8.86 9.05
CA GLY A 74 -5.16 9.52 9.05
C GLY A 74 -4.21 9.02 7.97
N GLY A 75 -2.92 9.24 8.24
CA GLY A 75 -1.85 8.99 7.29
C GLY A 75 -1.69 10.15 6.28
N HIS A 76 -0.47 10.34 5.83
CA HIS A 76 -0.14 11.38 4.84
C HIS A 76 1.09 10.96 4.03
N ALA A 77 1.39 11.66 2.94
CA ALA A 77 2.58 11.41 2.16
C ALA A 77 3.86 11.74 2.95
N ALA A 78 4.95 11.03 2.64
CA ALA A 78 6.23 11.15 3.35
C ALA A 78 6.87 12.54 3.26
N LYS A 79 6.59 13.25 2.18
CA LYS A 79 7.09 14.60 1.90
C LYS A 79 6.10 15.34 1.02
N TRP A 80 6.41 16.59 0.70
CA TRP A 80 5.65 17.35 -0.27
C TRP A 80 5.86 16.81 -1.70
N PHE A 81 4.76 16.42 -2.35
CA PHE A 81 4.70 15.95 -3.75
C PHE A 81 3.85 16.87 -4.64
N GLY A 82 3.56 18.08 -4.17
CA GLY A 82 2.81 19.07 -4.94
C GLY A 82 1.31 19.10 -4.70
N TYR A 83 0.79 18.31 -3.75
CA TYR A 83 -0.64 18.20 -3.47
C TYR A 83 -0.96 18.32 -1.98
N CYS A 84 -1.98 19.12 -1.68
CA CYS A 84 -2.55 19.31 -0.34
C CYS A 84 -4.00 18.81 -0.34
N ASN A 85 -4.29 17.65 0.27
CA ASN A 85 -5.61 17.01 0.18
C ASN A 85 -6.16 16.92 -1.26
N GLY A 86 -5.29 16.60 -2.21
CA GLY A 86 -5.65 16.49 -3.63
C GLY A 86 -5.61 17.80 -4.42
N ASP A 87 -5.33 18.92 -3.79
CA ASP A 87 -5.25 20.23 -4.44
C ASP A 87 -3.78 20.61 -4.74
N ASN A 88 -3.46 20.84 -6.01
CA ASN A 88 -2.14 21.27 -6.47
C ASN A 88 -2.01 22.81 -6.58
N GLY A 89 -3.06 23.55 -6.31
CA GLY A 89 -3.06 25.02 -6.27
C GLY A 89 -2.58 25.60 -4.94
N VAL A 90 -2.39 24.76 -3.91
CA VAL A 90 -1.86 25.16 -2.60
C VAL A 90 -0.34 25.04 -2.61
N SER A 91 0.36 26.00 -2.01
CA SER A 91 1.82 25.89 -1.87
C SER A 91 2.21 25.00 -0.69
N GLU A 92 3.44 24.47 -0.68
CA GLU A 92 3.95 23.71 0.46
C GLU A 92 3.89 24.50 1.76
N ALA A 93 4.20 25.79 1.71
CA ALA A 93 4.21 26.67 2.88
C ALA A 93 2.81 26.88 3.52
N ASP A 94 1.76 26.71 2.72
CA ASP A 94 0.36 26.86 3.15
C ASP A 94 -0.32 25.53 3.46
N CYS A 95 0.34 24.40 3.21
CA CYS A 95 -0.18 23.07 3.47
C CYS A 95 0.46 22.47 4.72
N GLN A 96 -0.35 22.02 5.66
CA GLN A 96 0.14 21.28 6.82
C GLN A 96 0.57 19.88 6.39
N GLN A 97 1.62 19.35 6.99
CA GLN A 97 2.20 18.04 6.62
C GLN A 97 1.20 16.90 6.71
N ASP A 98 0.29 16.92 7.67
CA ASP A 98 -0.78 15.92 7.82
C ASP A 98 -1.79 15.90 6.65
N ARG A 99 -1.68 16.86 5.73
CA ARG A 99 -2.50 17.00 4.51
C ARG A 99 -1.73 16.73 3.23
N TYR A 100 -0.46 16.31 3.33
CA TYR A 100 0.32 15.98 2.14
C TYR A 100 -0.25 14.74 1.46
N THR A 101 -0.53 14.86 0.17
CA THR A 101 -1.00 13.77 -0.69
C THR A 101 -0.16 13.66 -1.95
N ILE A 102 -0.37 12.59 -2.71
CA ILE A 102 0.36 12.32 -3.94
C ILE A 102 -0.58 12.32 -5.14
N PRO A 103 -0.08 12.68 -6.34
CA PRO A 103 -0.87 12.58 -7.57
C PRO A 103 -1.21 11.12 -7.88
N ASP A 104 -2.37 10.89 -8.48
CA ASP A 104 -2.73 9.58 -9.02
C ASP A 104 -1.80 9.20 -10.18
N GLU A 105 -1.41 7.93 -10.25
CA GLU A 105 -0.65 7.32 -11.34
C GLU A 105 -1.39 6.05 -11.86
N ALA A 106 -2.73 6.08 -11.82
CA ALA A 106 -3.58 4.91 -12.07
C ALA A 106 -3.63 4.47 -13.53
N ASP A 107 -3.33 5.35 -14.48
CA ASP A 107 -3.23 5.04 -15.91
C ASP A 107 -1.80 4.62 -16.27
N ASN A 108 -1.33 3.54 -15.65
CA ASN A 108 0.05 3.05 -15.79
C ASN A 108 0.16 1.66 -16.41
N GLY A 109 -0.97 1.10 -16.88
CA GLY A 109 -1.02 -0.21 -17.49
C GLY A 109 -1.03 -1.38 -16.51
N LEU A 110 -1.16 -1.11 -15.19
CA LEU A 110 -1.30 -2.14 -14.16
C LEU A 110 -2.74 -2.21 -13.67
N ASP A 111 -3.25 -3.42 -13.53
CA ASP A 111 -4.60 -3.72 -13.07
C ASP A 111 -4.57 -4.37 -11.68
N HIS A 112 -5.74 -4.41 -11.01
CA HIS A 112 -5.90 -5.02 -9.69
C HIS A 112 -6.02 -6.55 -9.80
N GLU A 113 -4.91 -7.17 -10.17
CA GLU A 113 -4.76 -8.62 -10.19
C GLU A 113 -4.55 -9.19 -8.78
N PRO A 114 -4.75 -10.51 -8.57
CA PRO A 114 -4.40 -11.15 -7.32
C PRO A 114 -2.96 -10.83 -6.87
N CYS A 115 -2.79 -10.64 -5.57
CA CYS A 115 -1.47 -10.38 -4.97
C CYS A 115 -0.81 -9.06 -5.39
N THR A 116 -1.58 -8.04 -5.75
CA THR A 116 -1.05 -6.70 -6.02
C THR A 116 -1.17 -5.77 -4.82
N ILE A 117 -0.37 -4.71 -4.81
CA ILE A 117 -0.47 -3.59 -3.87
C ILE A 117 -0.98 -2.35 -4.59
N SER A 118 -1.94 -1.68 -3.98
CA SER A 118 -2.56 -0.48 -4.52
C SER A 118 -2.73 0.59 -3.45
N MET A 119 -2.77 1.86 -3.87
CA MET A 119 -2.92 3.01 -2.97
C MET A 119 -4.38 3.27 -2.63
N ALA A 120 -4.68 3.32 -1.34
CA ALA A 120 -5.97 3.77 -0.85
C ALA A 120 -6.06 5.30 -0.92
N LYS A 121 -7.24 5.78 -1.27
CA LYS A 121 -7.54 7.21 -1.36
C LYS A 121 -9.05 7.44 -1.19
N THR A 122 -9.45 8.69 -1.02
CA THR A 122 -10.85 9.08 -1.05
C THR A 122 -11.41 9.01 -2.48
N SER A 123 -12.69 9.30 -2.67
CA SER A 123 -13.29 9.39 -4.01
C SER A 123 -12.73 10.54 -4.87
N ALA A 124 -12.12 11.55 -4.23
CA ALA A 124 -11.47 12.64 -4.95
C ALA A 124 -10.12 12.21 -5.55
N PRO A 125 -9.72 12.78 -6.69
CA PRO A 125 -8.41 12.50 -7.27
C PRO A 125 -7.27 13.03 -6.40
N HIS A 126 -6.09 12.43 -6.52
CA HIS A 126 -4.83 12.89 -5.89
C HIS A 126 -4.88 12.96 -4.36
N THR A 127 -5.69 12.10 -3.72
CA THR A 127 -5.85 12.09 -2.25
C THR A 127 -5.15 10.92 -1.57
N GLY A 128 -4.34 10.14 -2.27
CA GLY A 128 -3.48 9.14 -1.67
C GLY A 128 -2.46 9.76 -0.73
N GLY A 129 -2.23 9.14 0.42
CA GLY A 129 -1.26 9.59 1.42
C GLY A 129 -0.31 8.45 1.80
N SER A 130 -0.63 7.72 2.86
CA SER A 130 0.15 6.56 3.31
C SER A 130 -0.61 5.25 3.27
N GLN A 131 -1.95 5.27 3.26
CA GLN A 131 -2.74 4.06 3.31
C GLN A 131 -2.68 3.28 2.00
N PHE A 132 -2.52 1.97 2.11
CA PHE A 132 -2.46 1.05 0.99
C PHE A 132 -3.32 -0.18 1.27
N PHE A 133 -3.59 -0.95 0.25
CA PHE A 133 -4.23 -2.25 0.41
C PHE A 133 -3.53 -3.32 -0.41
N LEU A 134 -3.58 -4.54 0.11
CA LEU A 134 -3.08 -5.75 -0.53
C LEU A 134 -4.27 -6.59 -0.99
N ILE A 135 -4.18 -7.13 -2.19
CA ILE A 135 -5.22 -7.97 -2.78
C ILE A 135 -4.89 -9.43 -2.52
N PRO A 136 -5.82 -10.21 -1.91
CA PRO A 136 -5.63 -11.63 -1.71
C PRO A 136 -5.53 -12.40 -3.04
N SER A 137 -5.03 -13.63 -2.97
CA SER A 137 -4.84 -14.49 -4.16
C SER A 137 -6.13 -14.94 -4.85
N ASP A 138 -7.26 -14.77 -4.19
CA ASP A 138 -8.60 -15.17 -4.65
C ASP A 138 -9.52 -13.97 -5.02
N SER A 139 -8.94 -12.77 -5.16
CA SER A 139 -9.68 -11.56 -5.48
C SER A 139 -9.17 -10.88 -6.75
N THR A 140 -10.08 -10.30 -7.53
CA THR A 140 -9.80 -9.49 -8.73
C THR A 140 -10.75 -8.29 -8.78
N PRO A 141 -10.52 -7.23 -7.99
CA PRO A 141 -11.43 -6.08 -7.90
C PRO A 141 -11.25 -5.11 -9.09
N THR A 142 -11.63 -5.55 -10.28
CA THR A 142 -11.43 -4.82 -11.56
C THR A 142 -12.14 -3.46 -11.61
N TRP A 143 -13.13 -3.22 -10.75
CA TRP A 143 -13.80 -1.91 -10.66
C TRP A 143 -12.92 -0.79 -10.11
N LEU A 144 -11.74 -1.14 -9.57
CA LEU A 144 -10.74 -0.19 -9.08
C LEU A 144 -9.72 0.23 -10.15
N ASP A 145 -9.68 -0.48 -11.29
CA ASP A 145 -8.73 -0.23 -12.37
C ASP A 145 -8.90 1.17 -12.95
N GLY A 146 -7.78 1.87 -13.15
CA GLY A 146 -7.79 3.25 -13.63
C GLY A 146 -8.24 4.29 -12.57
N VAL A 147 -8.62 3.88 -11.36
CA VAL A 147 -9.06 4.76 -10.27
C VAL A 147 -8.05 4.80 -9.13
N HIS A 148 -7.65 3.62 -8.65
CA HIS A 148 -6.58 3.47 -7.67
C HIS A 148 -5.28 3.07 -8.37
N THR A 149 -4.16 3.53 -7.86
CA THR A 149 -2.85 3.25 -8.45
C THR A 149 -2.30 1.93 -7.91
N VAL A 150 -2.20 0.93 -8.78
CA VAL A 150 -1.40 -0.27 -8.53
C VAL A 150 0.07 0.10 -8.73
N PHE A 151 0.94 -0.23 -7.78
CA PHE A 151 2.35 0.15 -7.84
C PHE A 151 3.33 -0.97 -7.50
N GLY A 152 2.85 -2.20 -7.38
CA GLY A 152 3.69 -3.37 -7.12
C GLY A 152 2.89 -4.66 -6.98
N GLU A 153 3.61 -5.71 -6.64
CA GLU A 153 3.10 -7.08 -6.52
C GLU A 153 3.72 -7.79 -5.32
N VAL A 154 2.93 -8.63 -4.66
CA VAL A 154 3.40 -9.56 -3.63
C VAL A 154 4.01 -10.76 -4.32
N THR A 155 5.34 -10.90 -4.25
CA THR A 155 6.08 -11.99 -4.88
C THR A 155 6.28 -13.19 -3.98
N SER A 156 6.12 -13.02 -2.65
CA SER A 156 6.19 -14.08 -1.66
C SER A 156 5.28 -13.79 -0.48
N GLY A 157 4.61 -14.80 0.04
CA GLY A 157 3.76 -14.66 1.22
C GLY A 157 2.32 -14.20 0.95
N CYS A 158 1.85 -14.20 -0.31
CA CYS A 158 0.47 -13.83 -0.62
C CYS A 158 -0.57 -14.76 0.06
N ASN A 159 -0.20 -15.99 0.39
CA ASN A 159 -1.01 -16.87 1.21
C ASN A 159 -1.32 -16.28 2.60
N HIS A 160 -0.43 -15.45 3.16
CA HIS A 160 -0.68 -14.72 4.40
C HIS A 160 -1.70 -13.61 4.20
N VAL A 161 -1.64 -12.90 3.08
CA VAL A 161 -2.63 -11.88 2.72
C VAL A 161 -4.02 -12.52 2.61
N THR A 162 -4.13 -13.65 1.93
CA THR A 162 -5.37 -14.40 1.79
C THR A 162 -5.89 -14.91 3.13
N ALA A 163 -5.03 -15.46 3.99
CA ALA A 163 -5.42 -15.90 5.33
C ALA A 163 -5.92 -14.73 6.20
N ILE A 164 -5.26 -13.57 6.12
CA ILE A 164 -5.66 -12.36 6.86
C ILE A 164 -7.01 -11.84 6.35
N SER A 165 -7.29 -11.91 5.05
CA SER A 165 -8.57 -11.45 4.50
C SER A 165 -9.78 -12.18 5.08
N GLY A 166 -9.60 -13.41 5.53
CA GLY A 166 -10.63 -14.25 6.16
C GLY A 166 -10.74 -14.13 7.68
N VAL A 167 -10.03 -13.22 8.36
CA VAL A 167 -10.15 -13.06 9.82
C VAL A 167 -11.51 -12.49 10.20
N GLU A 168 -11.95 -12.77 11.43
CA GLU A 168 -13.19 -12.22 11.97
C GLU A 168 -13.11 -10.70 12.06
N THR A 169 -14.13 -10.01 11.53
CA THR A 169 -14.26 -8.55 11.54
C THR A 169 -15.52 -8.11 12.24
N GLY A 170 -15.48 -6.92 12.81
CA GLY A 170 -16.62 -6.24 13.43
C GLY A 170 -17.09 -5.05 12.60
N SER A 171 -17.58 -4.02 13.27
CA SER A 171 -18.06 -2.80 12.62
C SER A 171 -16.99 -2.15 11.75
N ASN A 172 -17.39 -1.64 10.58
CA ASN A 172 -16.51 -1.00 9.60
C ASN A 172 -15.41 -1.93 9.06
N ASP A 173 -15.69 -3.25 9.00
CA ASP A 173 -14.77 -4.26 8.51
C ASP A 173 -13.43 -4.30 9.29
N ARG A 174 -13.45 -3.84 10.54
CA ARG A 174 -12.26 -3.84 11.40
C ARG A 174 -12.05 -5.23 11.99
N PRO A 175 -10.83 -5.79 11.90
CA PRO A 175 -10.52 -7.05 12.56
C PRO A 175 -10.82 -7.00 14.06
N VAL A 176 -11.50 -8.06 14.57
CA VAL A 176 -11.81 -8.20 16.01
C VAL A 176 -10.51 -8.31 16.82
N GLN A 177 -9.54 -9.07 16.30
CA GLN A 177 -8.18 -9.08 16.80
C GLN A 177 -7.26 -8.34 15.83
N ASN A 178 -6.44 -7.43 16.34
CA ASN A 178 -5.58 -6.62 15.49
C ASN A 178 -4.72 -7.47 14.55
N VAL A 179 -4.69 -7.04 13.29
CA VAL A 179 -3.72 -7.49 12.30
C VAL A 179 -2.62 -6.43 12.28
N GLU A 180 -1.44 -6.80 12.73
CA GLU A 180 -0.32 -5.87 12.94
C GLU A 180 0.70 -5.98 11.82
N LEU A 181 1.10 -4.84 11.27
CA LEU A 181 2.32 -4.68 10.49
C LEU A 181 3.44 -4.36 11.48
N VAL A 182 4.19 -5.40 11.88
CA VAL A 182 5.21 -5.29 12.92
C VAL A 182 6.36 -4.40 12.45
N SER A 183 6.82 -4.64 11.22
CA SER A 183 7.88 -3.85 10.59
C SER A 183 7.79 -3.93 9.07
N ALA A 184 8.22 -2.86 8.42
CA ALA A 184 8.43 -2.78 6.98
C ALA A 184 9.90 -2.44 6.72
N THR A 185 10.54 -3.19 5.84
CA THR A 185 11.98 -3.06 5.57
C THR A 185 12.24 -2.97 4.06
N PHE A 186 12.94 -1.93 3.64
CA PHE A 186 13.47 -1.85 2.28
C PHE A 186 14.69 -2.77 2.17
N VAL A 187 14.58 -3.78 1.30
CA VAL A 187 15.60 -4.82 1.14
C VAL A 187 16.66 -4.42 0.11
N GLY A 188 16.24 -3.79 -0.98
CA GLY A 188 17.11 -3.37 -2.06
C GLY A 188 16.38 -3.19 -3.37
N SER A 189 17.14 -2.84 -4.41
CA SER A 189 16.63 -2.71 -5.78
C SER A 189 17.26 -3.80 -6.65
N GLU A 190 16.45 -4.34 -7.57
CA GLU A 190 16.90 -5.30 -8.58
C GLU A 190 16.65 -4.72 -9.97
N THR A 191 17.58 -4.95 -10.88
CA THR A 191 17.39 -4.63 -12.30
C THR A 191 17.26 -5.93 -13.07
N LYS A 192 16.10 -6.16 -13.66
CA LYS A 192 15.84 -7.35 -14.49
C LYS A 192 16.04 -6.98 -15.96
N PRO A 193 16.84 -7.73 -16.70
CA PRO A 193 16.95 -7.54 -18.14
C PRO A 193 15.62 -7.78 -18.83
N TRP A 194 15.34 -7.03 -19.88
CA TRP A 194 14.07 -7.11 -20.63
C TRP A 194 13.73 -8.51 -21.18
N TYR A 195 14.70 -9.38 -21.34
CA TYR A 195 14.50 -10.75 -21.86
C TYR A 195 14.07 -11.77 -20.79
N GLU A 196 14.02 -11.42 -19.53
CA GLU A 196 13.56 -12.31 -18.45
C GLU A 196 12.02 -12.30 -18.25
N PHE A 197 11.31 -11.50 -19.05
CA PHE A 197 9.84 -11.41 -18.99
C PHE A 197 9.14 -12.30 -20.04
N TRP A 198 9.86 -13.25 -20.67
CA TRP A 198 9.32 -14.16 -21.71
C TRP A 198 9.50 -15.63 -21.36
#